data_5ef59cae6d4f041f3b53fc47212ec5ea
#
_entry.id   5ef59cae6d4f041f3b53fc47212ec5ea
#
_cell.length_a   1.000
_cell.length_b   1.000
_cell.length_c   1.000
_cell.angle_alpha   90.00
_cell.angle_beta   90.00
_cell.angle_gamma   90.00
#
_symmetry.space_group_name_H-M   'P 1'
#
loop_
_entity.id
_entity.type
_entity.pdbx_description
1 polymer ?
#
loop_
_entity_poly.entity_id
_entity_poly.type
_entity_poly.pdbx_seq_one_letter_code
_entity_poly.pdbx_strand_id
1 'polypeptide(L)'
;MTIKKIKPLYTRIVTTMDMYIEQDVSSPSGIIDVSKLKKGIKEYQTVVAIGTSVRNVKEGDVVCINPDRYAVRQFSQNSVKNDIMENQVTKYNFNVVNIDGKDYLMLDEADVEFVVEDYEE
;
A
#
# COMPACT_ATOMS: atom_id res chain seq x y z
N MET A 1 -15.12 17.18 9.09
CA MET A 1 -14.34 16.78 10.29
C MET A 1 -12.89 16.58 9.89
N THR A 2 -11.99 17.19 10.63
CA THR A 2 -10.56 16.99 10.41
C THR A 2 -10.00 16.13 11.54
N ILE A 3 -9.48 14.96 11.21
CA ILE A 3 -8.89 14.07 12.19
C ILE A 3 -7.45 14.50 12.44
N LYS A 4 -7.11 14.77 13.69
CA LYS A 4 -5.76 15.23 14.08
C LYS A 4 -4.88 14.09 14.61
N LYS A 5 -5.50 13.09 15.23
CA LYS A 5 -4.80 11.97 15.81
C LYS A 5 -5.75 10.79 15.93
N ILE A 6 -5.24 9.59 15.74
CA ILE A 6 -6.04 8.37 15.91
C ILE A 6 -5.32 7.40 16.83
N LYS A 7 -6.09 6.49 17.38
CA LYS A 7 -5.57 5.37 18.18
C LYS A 7 -6.05 4.09 17.50
N PRO A 8 -5.16 3.36 16.83
CA PRO A 8 -5.54 2.06 16.27
C PRO A 8 -5.94 1.09 17.39
N LEU A 9 -6.79 0.15 17.07
CA LEU A 9 -7.25 -0.84 18.02
C LEU A 9 -6.81 -2.24 17.61
N TYR A 10 -6.67 -3.11 18.61
CA TYR A 10 -6.36 -4.53 18.41
C TYR A 10 -5.04 -4.71 17.65
N THR A 11 -5.06 -5.47 16.58
CA THR A 11 -3.85 -5.77 15.79
C THR A 11 -3.64 -4.84 14.60
N ARG A 12 -4.35 -3.72 14.56
CA ARG A 12 -4.23 -2.77 13.45
C ARG A 12 -3.02 -1.90 13.59
N ILE A 13 -2.43 -1.56 12.46
CA ILE A 13 -1.30 -0.63 12.41
C ILE A 13 -1.62 0.47 11.40
N VAL A 14 -0.99 1.62 11.60
CA VAL A 14 -1.08 2.73 10.66
C VAL A 14 0.32 2.97 10.11
N THR A 15 0.44 3.00 8.80
CA THR A 15 1.70 3.26 8.13
C THR A 15 1.60 4.48 7.24
N THR A 16 2.75 4.99 6.84
CA THR A 16 2.81 5.99 5.78
C THR A 16 2.17 5.42 4.52
N MET A 17 1.77 6.31 3.63
CA MET A 17 1.25 5.94 2.32
C MET A 17 2.19 6.50 1.27
N ASP A 18 3.40 5.95 1.23
CA ASP A 18 4.39 6.37 0.26
C ASP A 18 4.06 5.75 -1.09
N MET A 19 4.11 6.56 -2.13
CA MET A 19 3.73 6.13 -3.46
C MET A 19 4.89 6.30 -4.42
N TYR A 20 4.90 5.47 -5.45
CA TYR A 20 5.81 5.69 -6.56
C TYR A 20 5.42 6.97 -7.27
N ILE A 21 6.42 7.79 -7.56
CA ILE A 21 6.24 8.98 -8.36
C ILE A 21 6.76 8.70 -9.77
N GLU A 22 6.41 9.56 -10.70
CA GLU A 22 6.79 9.38 -12.10
C GLU A 22 8.28 9.20 -12.29
N GLN A 23 9.09 9.90 -11.51
CA GLN A 23 10.55 9.80 -11.57
C GLN A 23 11.05 8.43 -11.13
N ASP A 24 10.37 7.78 -10.21
CA ASP A 24 10.74 6.46 -9.71
C ASP A 24 10.46 5.35 -10.73
N VAL A 25 9.57 5.60 -11.66
CA VAL A 25 9.16 4.60 -12.65
C VAL A 25 9.80 4.80 -14.01
N SER A 26 10.50 5.91 -14.22
CA SER A 26 11.19 6.20 -15.46
C SER A 26 12.57 5.54 -15.49
N SER A 27 12.91 4.91 -16.61
CA SER A 27 14.27 4.42 -16.83
C SER A 27 15.12 5.55 -17.41
N PRO A 28 16.46 5.40 -17.39
CA PRO A 28 17.35 6.38 -18.02
C PRO A 28 17.08 6.59 -19.52
N SER A 29 16.48 5.61 -20.18
CA SER A 29 16.11 5.72 -21.59
C SER A 29 14.76 6.40 -21.79
N GLY A 30 14.10 6.82 -20.72
CA GLY A 30 12.79 7.45 -20.79
C GLY A 30 11.61 6.48 -20.84
N ILE A 31 11.88 5.20 -20.73
CA ILE A 31 10.83 4.20 -20.70
C ILE A 31 10.22 4.14 -19.30
N ILE A 32 8.91 4.20 -19.23
CA ILE A 32 8.18 4.13 -17.96
C ILE A 32 7.93 2.69 -17.58
N ASP A 33 8.21 2.35 -16.32
CA ASP A 33 7.88 1.02 -15.78
C ASP A 33 6.38 0.98 -15.47
N VAL A 34 5.63 0.40 -16.37
CA VAL A 34 4.18 0.34 -16.28
C VAL A 34 3.71 -0.44 -15.05
N SER A 35 4.48 -1.44 -14.63
CA SER A 35 4.09 -2.24 -13.45
C SER A 35 4.12 -1.41 -12.18
N LYS A 36 5.07 -0.50 -12.04
CA LYS A 36 5.13 0.41 -10.90
C LYS A 36 3.98 1.41 -10.93
N LEU A 37 3.65 1.94 -12.11
CA LEU A 37 2.51 2.84 -12.26
C LEU A 37 1.20 2.17 -11.84
N LYS A 38 1.02 0.90 -12.18
CA LYS A 38 -0.19 0.17 -11.84
C LYS A 38 -0.35 -0.05 -10.35
N LYS A 39 0.76 -0.27 -9.64
CA LYS A 39 0.71 -0.50 -8.19
C LYS A 39 0.51 0.78 -7.41
N GLY A 40 1.19 1.85 -7.78
CA GLY A 40 1.10 3.14 -7.11
C GLY A 40 1.74 3.19 -5.73
N ILE A 41 1.39 2.30 -4.84
CA ILE A 41 1.84 2.30 -3.44
C ILE A 41 3.11 1.45 -3.32
N LYS A 42 4.09 2.00 -2.61
CA LYS A 42 5.36 1.28 -2.39
C LYS A 42 5.16 0.13 -1.41
N GLU A 43 5.90 -0.94 -1.62
CA GLU A 43 5.87 -2.12 -0.77
C GLU A 43 6.44 -1.85 0.62
N TYR A 44 7.33 -0.87 0.75
CA TYR A 44 7.96 -0.52 2.02
C TYR A 44 7.34 0.74 2.57
N GLN A 45 6.85 0.65 3.80
CA GLN A 45 6.19 1.76 4.47
C GLN A 45 6.70 1.85 5.90
N THR A 46 6.61 3.04 6.49
CA THR A 46 7.02 3.26 7.86
C THR A 46 5.81 3.25 8.79
N VAL A 47 5.91 2.51 9.89
CA VAL A 47 4.85 2.42 10.89
C VAL A 47 4.80 3.70 11.71
N VAL A 48 3.63 4.33 11.78
CA VAL A 48 3.44 5.58 12.55
C VAL A 48 2.60 5.40 13.80
N ALA A 49 1.79 4.34 13.85
CA ALA A 49 0.97 4.04 15.04
C ALA A 49 0.64 2.55 15.06
N ILE A 50 0.47 2.02 16.26
CA ILE A 50 0.15 0.59 16.44
C ILE A 50 -1.03 0.43 17.38
N GLY A 51 -1.78 -0.64 17.20
CA GLY A 51 -2.89 -1.01 18.08
C GLY A 51 -2.42 -1.65 19.36
N THR A 52 -3.36 -1.82 20.28
CA THR A 52 -3.05 -2.28 21.64
C THR A 52 -2.58 -3.74 21.69
N SER A 53 -2.93 -4.55 20.70
CA SER A 53 -2.55 -5.96 20.64
C SER A 53 -1.43 -6.26 19.66
N VAL A 54 -0.84 -5.25 19.04
CA VAL A 54 0.28 -5.42 18.13
C VAL A 54 1.53 -5.77 18.93
N ARG A 55 2.24 -6.83 18.52
CA ARG A 55 3.39 -7.35 19.28
C ARG A 55 4.68 -7.38 18.50
N ASN A 56 4.60 -7.52 17.20
CA ASN A 56 5.79 -7.78 16.37
C ASN A 56 6.29 -6.55 15.63
N VAL A 57 5.57 -5.45 15.71
CA VAL A 57 5.87 -4.22 14.97
C VAL A 57 5.84 -3.06 15.95
N LYS A 58 6.73 -2.09 15.75
CA LYS A 58 6.80 -0.89 16.59
C LYS A 58 6.67 0.36 15.74
N GLU A 59 6.29 1.46 16.36
CA GLU A 59 6.34 2.76 15.70
C GLU A 59 7.77 3.06 15.25
N GLY A 60 7.89 3.52 14.01
CA GLY A 60 9.18 3.82 13.39
C GLY A 60 9.77 2.68 12.59
N ASP A 61 9.23 1.45 12.72
CA ASP A 61 9.71 0.33 11.93
C ASP A 61 9.37 0.54 10.45
N VAL A 62 10.28 0.10 9.59
CA VAL A 62 10.03 0.00 8.16
C VAL A 62 9.56 -1.43 7.89
N VAL A 63 8.40 -1.56 7.28
CA VAL A 63 7.78 -2.86 7.05
C VAL A 63 7.53 -3.06 5.57
N CYS A 64 7.58 -4.31 5.14
CA CYS A 64 7.17 -4.70 3.80
C CYS A 64 5.74 -5.19 3.85
N ILE A 65 4.89 -4.57 3.05
CA ILE A 65 3.49 -4.97 2.95
C ILE A 65 3.29 -5.74 1.66
N ASN A 66 2.27 -6.59 1.64
CA ASN A 66 1.94 -7.37 0.44
C ASN A 66 0.73 -6.74 -0.25
N PRO A 67 0.94 -5.94 -1.31
CA PRO A 67 -0.17 -5.30 -2.00
C PRO A 67 -1.18 -6.29 -2.59
N ASP A 68 -0.75 -7.51 -2.87
CA ASP A 68 -1.63 -8.50 -3.48
C ASP A 68 -2.79 -8.89 -2.56
N ARG A 69 -2.65 -8.72 -1.27
CA ARG A 69 -3.75 -8.95 -0.32
C ARG A 69 -4.91 -7.98 -0.52
N TYR A 70 -4.64 -6.86 -1.14
CA TYR A 70 -5.62 -5.81 -1.38
C TYR A 70 -6.05 -5.75 -2.84
N ALA A 71 -5.56 -6.67 -3.66
CA ALA A 71 -5.85 -6.68 -5.08
C ALA A 71 -7.27 -7.21 -5.33
N VAL A 72 -8.02 -6.45 -6.10
CA VAL A 72 -9.34 -6.86 -6.56
C VAL A 72 -9.29 -6.91 -8.07
N ARG A 73 -9.55 -8.09 -8.64
CA ARG A 73 -9.54 -8.27 -10.08
C ARG A 73 -10.96 -8.08 -10.62
N GLN A 74 -11.08 -7.23 -11.61
CA GLN A 74 -12.36 -6.94 -12.24
C GLN A 74 -12.24 -7.16 -13.74
N PHE A 75 -13.33 -7.64 -14.32
CA PHE A 75 -13.43 -7.83 -15.76
C PHE A 75 -14.33 -6.74 -16.32
N SER A 76 -13.98 -6.24 -17.51
CA SER A 76 -14.83 -5.28 -18.19
C SER A 76 -16.14 -5.95 -18.61
N GLN A 77 -17.26 -5.34 -18.26
CA GLN A 77 -18.58 -5.86 -18.62
C GLN A 77 -18.88 -5.67 -20.10
N ASN A 78 -18.16 -4.78 -20.75
CA ASN A 78 -18.34 -4.49 -22.17
C ASN A 78 -17.43 -5.33 -23.06
N SER A 79 -16.70 -6.27 -22.48
CA SER A 79 -15.79 -7.11 -23.23
C SER A 79 -16.52 -8.09 -24.12
N VAL A 80 -16.01 -8.27 -25.33
CA VAL A 80 -16.43 -9.37 -26.17
C VAL A 80 -15.94 -10.67 -25.52
N LYS A 81 -16.69 -11.76 -25.71
CA LYS A 81 -16.36 -13.01 -25.01
C LYS A 81 -14.92 -13.46 -25.12
N ASN A 82 -14.30 -13.24 -26.28
CA ASN A 82 -12.92 -13.64 -26.50
C ASN A 82 -11.91 -12.74 -25.82
N ASP A 83 -12.32 -11.57 -25.36
CA ASP A 83 -11.43 -10.55 -24.81
C ASP A 83 -11.54 -10.42 -23.29
N ILE A 84 -12.35 -11.24 -22.65
CA ILE A 84 -12.57 -11.15 -21.19
C ILE A 84 -11.26 -11.23 -20.44
N MET A 85 -10.39 -12.16 -20.81
CA MET A 85 -9.10 -12.33 -20.13
C MET A 85 -8.18 -11.13 -20.36
N GLU A 86 -8.24 -10.51 -21.52
CA GLU A 86 -7.43 -9.36 -21.86
C GLU A 86 -7.88 -8.08 -21.17
N ASN A 87 -9.15 -8.04 -20.77
CA ASN A 87 -9.74 -6.87 -20.13
C ASN A 87 -9.78 -6.97 -18.61
N GLN A 88 -9.06 -7.91 -18.05
CA GLN A 88 -8.94 -8.02 -16.60
C GLN A 88 -8.21 -6.82 -16.03
N VAL A 89 -8.85 -6.14 -15.09
CA VAL A 89 -8.29 -4.97 -14.41
C VAL A 89 -8.02 -5.32 -12.95
N THR A 90 -6.84 -4.97 -12.46
CA THR A 90 -6.48 -5.16 -11.06
C THR A 90 -6.56 -3.82 -10.34
N LYS A 91 -7.36 -3.78 -9.29
CA LYS A 91 -7.45 -2.63 -8.40
C LYS A 91 -6.95 -3.03 -7.03
N TYR A 92 -6.39 -2.06 -6.30
CA TYR A 92 -5.92 -2.27 -4.94
C TYR A 92 -6.79 -1.47 -3.98
N ASN A 93 -7.48 -2.18 -3.10
CA ASN A 93 -8.40 -1.57 -2.12
C ASN A 93 -7.72 -1.46 -0.77
N PHE A 94 -6.86 -0.47 -0.64
CA PHE A 94 -6.25 -0.15 0.65
C PHE A 94 -7.22 0.68 1.48
N ASN A 95 -7.18 0.46 2.79
CA ASN A 95 -7.92 1.28 3.72
C ASN A 95 -7.09 2.53 4.03
N VAL A 96 -7.51 3.67 3.51
CA VAL A 96 -6.79 4.93 3.64
C VAL A 96 -7.46 5.79 4.68
N VAL A 97 -6.66 6.35 5.59
CA VAL A 97 -7.13 7.26 6.62
C VAL A 97 -6.41 8.59 6.45
N ASN A 98 -7.17 9.67 6.40
CA ASN A 98 -6.59 11.02 6.35
C ASN A 98 -6.45 11.56 7.77
N ILE A 99 -5.22 11.90 8.14
CA ILE A 99 -4.91 12.46 9.45
C ILE A 99 -4.18 13.77 9.22
N ASP A 100 -4.80 14.85 9.68
CA ASP A 100 -4.25 16.20 9.60
C ASP A 100 -3.78 16.58 8.19
N GLY A 101 -4.59 16.22 7.20
CA GLY A 101 -4.34 16.58 5.81
C GLY A 101 -3.44 15.63 5.04
N LYS A 102 -2.93 14.58 5.67
CA LYS A 102 -2.06 13.59 5.03
C LYS A 102 -2.70 12.21 5.06
N ASP A 103 -2.55 11.47 3.99
CA ASP A 103 -3.10 10.12 3.88
C ASP A 103 -2.15 9.09 4.46
N TYR A 104 -2.72 8.12 5.18
CA TYR A 104 -2.01 7.00 5.79
C TYR A 104 -2.75 5.71 5.47
N LEU A 105 -2.03 4.60 5.53
CA LEU A 105 -2.64 3.29 5.37
C LEU A 105 -3.00 2.70 6.72
N MET A 106 -4.19 2.15 6.83
CA MET A 106 -4.62 1.35 7.98
C MET A 106 -4.56 -0.12 7.58
N LEU A 107 -3.67 -0.86 8.21
CA LEU A 107 -3.41 -2.26 7.88
C LEU A 107 -3.57 -3.11 9.13
N ASP A 108 -3.53 -4.41 8.95
CA ASP A 108 -3.44 -5.36 10.05
C ASP A 108 -2.01 -5.86 10.17
N GLU A 109 -1.56 -6.17 11.38
CA GLU A 109 -0.23 -6.73 11.61
C GLU A 109 0.03 -7.95 10.71
N ALA A 110 -1.01 -8.75 10.47
CA ALA A 110 -0.91 -9.93 9.62
C ALA A 110 -0.63 -9.62 8.15
N ASP A 111 -0.85 -8.38 7.72
CA ASP A 111 -0.59 -7.98 6.34
C ASP A 111 0.87 -7.59 6.10
N VAL A 112 1.66 -7.53 7.16
CA VAL A 112 3.08 -7.23 7.07
C VAL A 112 3.83 -8.54 6.82
N GLU A 113 4.65 -8.55 5.77
CA GLU A 113 5.45 -9.71 5.43
C GLU A 113 6.67 -9.83 6.34
N PHE A 114 7.34 -8.72 6.57
CA PHE A 114 8.50 -8.67 7.45
C PHE A 114 8.82 -7.24 7.84
N VAL A 115 9.62 -7.10 8.89
CA VAL A 115 10.18 -5.81 9.34
C VAL A 115 11.60 -5.73 8.80
N VAL A 116 11.95 -4.58 8.23
CA VAL A 116 13.30 -4.34 7.73
C VAL A 116 14.18 -3.94 8.93
N GLU A 117 15.14 -4.77 9.26
CA GLU A 117 16.00 -4.52 10.42
C GLU A 117 17.23 -3.67 10.08
N ASP A 118 17.71 -3.76 8.86
CA ASP A 118 18.88 -3.03 8.40
C ASP A 118 18.79 -2.82 6.89
N TYR A 119 19.13 -1.62 6.42
CA TYR A 119 19.07 -1.33 4.99
C TYR A 119 19.98 -0.18 4.63
N GLU A 120 20.39 -0.14 3.39
CA GLU A 120 21.14 0.96 2.79
C GLU A 120 20.26 1.67 1.77
N GLU A 121 20.34 2.98 1.77
CA GLU A 121 19.62 3.81 0.83
C GLU A 121 20.46 4.11 -0.42
#